data_6b318a7b08c86f9ebe4c44c5b266ed1c
#
_entry.id   6b318a7b08c86f9ebe4c44c5b266ed1c
#
_cell.length_a   1.000
_cell.length_b   1.000
_cell.length_c   1.000
_cell.angle_alpha   90.00
_cell.angle_beta   90.00
_cell.angle_gamma   90.00
#
_symmetry.space_group_name_H-M   'P 1'
#
loop_
_entity.id
_entity.type
_entity.pdbx_description
1 polymer ?
#
loop_
_entity_poly.entity_id
_entity_poly.type
_entity_poly.pdbx_seq_one_letter_code
_entity_poly.pdbx_strand_id
1 'polypeptide(L)'
;MEIFNALSYLSIAGKIDMSVEKRYVNEADWGCGCFILTRNFVSCDIIFSLLTQLNRRRIMSGETKEVLDSNYGQNDVIINRLIDKMTLFDDNLMSLVFGQNIETTELLLRVIMERDIKVIDVRGQDELKNPVIGGRCITLDVHAIDVDGRHIDIEVQINAEGSHVRRARYHSSMMDARMLQEGHEFKEIKDSYVIFIYDHDKFRKGLPFYHIQRRVDETGEAFEDGSHIIYVNGRYEGNDDIGRMMRDFHQCRPEQIKSETLSKAVAYYKEKEGRGAMSEAVRQYAMEYAKEYAKEYAKEYGEEQKQAGIKQGENYMLYSLVQDGDINPEKAAGRLEITVDELRHLMSEAGYQIPTGA
;
A
#
# COMPACT_ATOMS: atom_id res chain seq x y z
N MET A 1 -3.73 -4.03 21.76
CA MET A 1 -3.42 -5.36 22.28
C MET A 1 -2.91 -6.30 21.18
N GLU A 2 -3.51 -6.32 19.97
CA GLU A 2 -3.09 -7.20 18.85
C GLU A 2 -1.71 -6.84 18.25
N ILE A 3 -1.38 -5.54 18.12
CA ILE A 3 -0.03 -5.09 17.70
C ILE A 3 1.03 -5.51 18.72
N PHE A 4 0.67 -5.50 20.02
CA PHE A 4 1.54 -5.94 21.11
C PHE A 4 1.87 -7.44 21.00
N ASN A 5 0.92 -8.26 20.54
CA ASN A 5 1.13 -9.69 20.33
C ASN A 5 2.00 -9.98 19.10
N ALA A 6 1.80 -9.28 17.98
CA ALA A 6 2.62 -9.45 16.77
C ALA A 6 4.09 -9.03 17.00
N LEU A 7 4.31 -7.91 17.71
CA LEU A 7 5.64 -7.42 18.05
C LEU A 7 6.32 -8.26 19.16
N SER A 8 5.55 -8.90 20.07
CA SER A 8 6.10 -9.84 21.04
C SER A 8 6.58 -11.12 20.37
N TYR A 9 5.94 -11.58 19.31
CA TYR A 9 6.43 -12.72 18.51
C TYR A 9 7.76 -12.42 17.81
N LEU A 10 7.92 -11.23 17.22
CA LEU A 10 9.16 -10.80 16.57
C LEU A 10 10.35 -10.68 17.54
N SER A 11 10.09 -10.31 18.80
CA SER A 11 11.12 -10.20 19.85
C SER A 11 11.49 -11.56 20.48
N ILE A 12 10.57 -12.54 20.54
CA ILE A 12 10.81 -13.88 21.07
C ILE A 12 11.66 -14.69 20.09
N ALA A 13 11.55 -14.42 18.78
CA ALA A 13 12.32 -15.12 17.74
C ALA A 13 13.83 -14.75 17.69
N GLY A 14 14.29 -13.75 18.47
CA GLY A 14 15.71 -13.41 18.61
C GLY A 14 16.44 -13.01 17.31
N LYS A 15 15.70 -12.67 16.23
CA LYS A 15 16.23 -12.52 14.88
C LYS A 15 15.95 -11.18 14.22
N ILE A 16 15.94 -10.07 14.96
CA ILE A 16 16.26 -8.79 14.35
C ILE A 16 17.76 -8.65 14.47
N ASP A 17 18.48 -9.04 13.43
CA ASP A 17 19.93 -8.88 13.36
C ASP A 17 20.23 -7.38 13.22
N MET A 18 20.57 -6.75 14.34
CA MET A 18 21.01 -5.35 14.43
C MET A 18 22.29 -5.07 13.64
N SER A 19 22.94 -6.08 13.06
CA SER A 19 24.12 -5.90 12.21
C SER A 19 23.79 -5.30 10.83
N VAL A 20 22.55 -5.36 10.40
CA VAL A 20 22.06 -4.71 9.17
C VAL A 20 21.99 -3.19 9.34
N GLU A 21 21.79 -2.69 10.55
CA GLU A 21 21.71 -1.27 10.89
C GLU A 21 22.98 -0.48 10.58
N LYS A 22 24.16 -1.10 10.68
CA LYS A 22 25.45 -0.43 10.47
C LYS A 22 25.86 -0.30 8.99
N ARG A 23 25.23 -1.01 8.06
CA ARG A 23 25.55 -0.93 6.63
C ARG A 23 24.81 0.15 5.86
N TYR A 24 23.75 0.73 6.42
CA TYR A 24 22.93 1.73 5.73
C TYR A 24 23.16 3.18 6.17
N VAL A 25 24.02 3.41 7.17
CA VAL A 25 24.30 4.77 7.72
C VAL A 25 25.61 5.38 7.22
N ASN A 26 26.52 4.59 6.65
CA ASN A 26 27.75 5.11 6.09
C ASN A 26 27.85 4.67 4.63
N GLU A 27 27.65 5.59 3.74
CA GLU A 27 28.31 5.83 2.47
C GLU A 27 27.35 6.39 1.42
N ALA A 28 27.63 7.64 1.09
CA ALA A 28 27.13 8.31 -0.08
C ALA A 28 27.81 7.70 -1.32
N ASP A 29 27.12 6.77 -1.99
CA ASP A 29 27.40 6.44 -3.38
C ASP A 29 26.11 6.06 -4.08
N TRP A 30 25.47 7.04 -4.70
CA TRP A 30 24.22 6.92 -5.45
C TRP A 30 24.52 6.67 -6.93
N GLY A 31 24.85 5.43 -7.24
CA GLY A 31 24.97 4.94 -8.61
C GLY A 31 23.95 3.84 -8.88
N CYS A 32 22.99 4.10 -9.77
CA CYS A 32 22.15 3.15 -10.52
C CYS A 32 21.65 1.89 -9.80
N GLY A 33 20.42 1.90 -9.31
CA GLY A 33 19.72 0.66 -8.94
C GLY A 33 18.54 0.76 -7.99
N CYS A 34 18.07 1.94 -7.59
CA CYS A 34 17.07 2.11 -6.54
C CYS A 34 15.80 2.82 -7.02
N PHE A 35 15.10 2.24 -8.02
CA PHE A 35 13.81 2.82 -8.50
C PHE A 35 12.56 2.10 -7.96
N ILE A 36 12.71 1.10 -7.09
CA ILE A 36 11.57 0.28 -6.60
C ILE A 36 11.14 0.65 -5.17
N LEU A 37 11.81 1.59 -4.49
CA LEU A 37 11.62 1.81 -3.04
C LEU A 37 11.03 3.17 -2.64
N THR A 38 10.52 3.99 -3.53
CA THR A 38 10.13 5.37 -3.18
C THR A 38 8.82 5.49 -2.39
N ARG A 39 7.89 4.54 -2.48
CA ARG A 39 6.74 4.46 -1.54
C ARG A 39 7.14 3.92 -0.17
N ASN A 40 8.16 3.09 -0.11
CA ASN A 40 8.60 2.43 1.12
C ASN A 40 9.50 3.31 2.02
N PHE A 41 10.18 4.34 1.49
CA PHE A 41 11.14 5.12 2.27
C PHE A 41 10.49 5.99 3.35
N VAL A 42 9.40 6.66 3.02
CA VAL A 42 8.65 7.51 3.98
C VAL A 42 8.00 6.66 5.06
N SER A 43 7.46 5.49 4.69
CA SER A 43 6.88 4.53 5.62
C SER A 43 7.93 3.83 6.48
N CYS A 44 9.09 3.47 5.91
CA CYS A 44 10.16 2.78 6.65
C CYS A 44 10.72 3.63 7.78
N ASP A 45 10.93 4.93 7.59
CA ASP A 45 11.48 5.79 8.65
C ASP A 45 10.50 5.95 9.83
N ILE A 46 9.19 6.07 9.56
CA ILE A 46 8.17 6.13 10.61
C ILE A 46 8.02 4.77 11.29
N ILE A 47 7.96 3.69 10.51
CA ILE A 47 7.85 2.32 11.02
C ILE A 47 9.09 1.96 11.84
N PHE A 48 10.27 2.27 11.34
CA PHE A 48 11.53 2.04 12.03
C PHE A 48 11.61 2.86 13.33
N SER A 49 11.18 4.12 13.31
CA SER A 49 11.07 4.96 14.51
C SER A 49 10.06 4.40 15.51
N LEU A 50 8.87 3.95 15.05
CA LEU A 50 7.86 3.33 15.91
C LEU A 50 8.29 1.96 16.45
N LEU A 51 8.94 1.12 15.63
CA LEU A 51 9.47 -0.19 16.05
C LEU A 51 10.63 -0.06 17.03
N THR A 52 11.54 0.89 16.83
CA THR A 52 12.63 1.17 17.78
C THR A 52 12.12 1.69 19.11
N GLN A 53 11.05 2.49 19.13
CA GLN A 53 10.41 2.96 20.36
C GLN A 53 9.70 1.84 21.12
N LEU A 54 9.03 0.93 20.41
CA LEU A 54 8.36 -0.24 21.00
C LEU A 54 9.38 -1.22 21.59
N ASN A 55 10.52 -1.42 20.94
CA ASN A 55 11.62 -2.24 21.46
C ASN A 55 12.31 -1.62 22.67
N ARG A 56 12.53 -0.29 22.70
CA ARG A 56 13.08 0.40 23.87
C ARG A 56 12.16 0.31 25.08
N ARG A 57 10.83 0.36 24.90
CA ARG A 57 9.87 0.17 26.01
C ARG A 57 9.94 -1.20 26.67
N ARG A 58 10.42 -2.21 25.98
CA ARG A 58 10.54 -3.58 26.52
C ARG A 58 11.84 -3.81 27.29
N ILE A 59 12.90 -3.07 26.95
CA ILE A 59 14.21 -3.19 27.60
C ILE A 59 14.28 -2.38 28.90
N MET A 60 13.43 -1.34 29.06
CA MET A 60 13.54 -0.35 30.12
C MET A 60 12.23 -0.22 30.92
N SER A 61 11.85 -1.28 31.64
CA SER A 61 10.71 -1.26 32.57
C SER A 61 10.91 -0.37 33.82
N GLY A 62 11.77 0.63 33.74
CA GLY A 62 12.11 1.53 34.83
C GLY A 62 12.28 3.01 34.49
N GLU A 63 12.01 3.42 33.21
CA GLU A 63 12.23 4.83 32.84
C GLU A 63 10.97 5.69 32.89
N THR A 64 11.19 6.90 33.36
CA THR A 64 10.21 7.92 33.78
C THR A 64 9.51 8.62 32.61
N LYS A 65 8.36 9.23 32.88
CA LYS A 65 7.46 9.99 32.03
C LYS A 65 8.16 11.01 31.09
N GLU A 66 9.30 11.56 31.50
CA GLU A 66 10.08 12.56 30.75
C GLU A 66 10.70 12.01 29.43
N VAL A 67 11.08 10.73 29.40
CA VAL A 67 11.62 10.09 28.17
C VAL A 67 10.50 9.81 27.16
N LEU A 68 9.28 9.60 27.63
CA LEU A 68 8.10 9.45 26.77
C LEU A 68 7.75 10.74 26.04
N ASP A 69 7.82 11.88 26.73
CA ASP A 69 7.52 13.20 26.16
C ASP A 69 8.58 13.64 25.13
N SER A 70 9.87 13.32 25.34
CA SER A 70 10.93 13.63 24.39
C SER A 70 10.81 12.84 23.06
N ASN A 71 10.31 11.61 23.10
CA ASN A 71 10.09 10.79 21.92
C ASN A 71 8.84 11.21 21.12
N TYR A 72 7.81 11.75 21.77
CA TYR A 72 6.66 12.34 21.10
C TYR A 72 7.07 13.53 20.24
N GLY A 73 7.92 14.40 20.75
CA GLY A 73 8.43 15.57 20.01
C GLY A 73 9.27 15.20 18.76
N GLN A 74 10.05 14.12 18.81
CA GLN A 74 10.83 13.66 17.65
C GLN A 74 9.93 13.09 16.54
N ASN A 75 8.87 12.37 16.88
CA ASN A 75 7.91 11.85 15.90
C ASN A 75 7.15 12.98 15.19
N ASP A 76 6.78 14.02 15.92
CA ASP A 76 6.12 15.18 15.34
C ASP A 76 7.02 15.92 14.35
N VAL A 77 8.34 15.97 14.59
CA VAL A 77 9.30 16.54 13.65
C VAL A 77 9.37 15.72 12.34
N ILE A 78 9.38 14.39 12.45
CA ILE A 78 9.42 13.51 11.28
C ILE A 78 8.10 13.65 10.48
N ILE A 79 6.95 13.55 11.16
CA ILE A 79 5.64 13.69 10.52
C ILE A 79 5.53 15.06 9.83
N ASN A 80 5.95 16.13 10.47
CA ASN A 80 5.93 17.45 9.89
C ASN A 80 6.79 17.55 8.62
N ARG A 81 8.00 16.98 8.63
CA ARG A 81 8.86 16.94 7.43
C ARG A 81 8.24 16.15 6.27
N LEU A 82 7.49 15.09 6.59
CA LEU A 82 6.79 14.30 5.59
C LEU A 82 5.66 15.12 4.97
N ILE A 83 4.81 15.74 5.79
CA ILE A 83 3.73 16.60 5.33
C ILE A 83 4.27 17.72 4.44
N ASP A 84 5.39 18.34 4.80
CA ASP A 84 5.99 19.42 4.01
C ASP A 84 6.41 18.95 2.60
N LYS A 85 6.81 17.68 2.45
CA LYS A 85 7.22 17.09 1.16
C LYS A 85 6.08 16.50 0.33
N MET A 86 4.92 16.27 0.92
CA MET A 86 3.77 15.69 0.20
C MET A 86 3.34 16.56 -0.96
N THR A 87 2.84 15.91 -1.99
CA THR A 87 2.21 16.49 -3.18
C THR A 87 0.77 16.00 -3.28
N LEU A 88 0.00 16.50 -4.23
CA LEU A 88 -1.36 15.98 -4.47
C LEU A 88 -1.38 14.56 -5.07
N PHE A 89 -0.21 13.95 -5.32
CA PHE A 89 -0.10 12.52 -5.61
C PHE A 89 -0.03 11.66 -4.35
N ASP A 90 0.06 12.24 -3.16
CA ASP A 90 0.01 11.49 -1.90
C ASP A 90 -1.47 11.29 -1.48
N ASP A 91 -1.88 10.03 -1.33
CA ASP A 91 -3.26 9.61 -1.06
C ASP A 91 -3.89 10.37 0.12
N ASN A 92 -3.13 10.60 1.20
CA ASN A 92 -3.63 11.32 2.39
C ASN A 92 -3.91 12.80 2.11
N LEU A 93 -2.99 13.50 1.43
CA LEU A 93 -3.19 14.92 1.10
C LEU A 93 -4.31 15.08 0.06
N MET A 94 -4.33 14.22 -0.95
CA MET A 94 -5.34 14.20 -1.99
C MET A 94 -6.74 13.99 -1.41
N SER A 95 -6.91 12.97 -0.57
CA SER A 95 -8.19 12.66 0.05
C SER A 95 -8.71 13.79 0.94
N LEU A 96 -7.84 14.49 1.67
CA LEU A 96 -8.24 15.63 2.49
C LEU A 96 -8.57 16.86 1.64
N VAL A 97 -7.76 17.19 0.63
CA VAL A 97 -7.93 18.36 -0.22
C VAL A 97 -9.19 18.27 -1.10
N PHE A 98 -9.46 17.07 -1.63
CA PHE A 98 -10.61 16.86 -2.52
C PHE A 98 -11.78 16.20 -1.80
N GLY A 99 -11.55 15.21 -0.93
CA GLY A 99 -12.62 14.45 -0.28
C GLY A 99 -13.40 15.19 0.81
N GLN A 100 -13.00 16.41 1.15
CA GLN A 100 -13.70 17.27 2.12
C GLN A 100 -14.06 18.66 1.57
N ASN A 101 -13.83 18.90 0.28
CA ASN A 101 -14.01 20.22 -0.31
C ASN A 101 -14.64 20.10 -1.72
N ILE A 102 -15.91 20.48 -1.80
CA ILE A 102 -16.68 20.45 -3.05
C ILE A 102 -16.02 21.36 -4.12
N GLU A 103 -15.55 22.56 -3.76
CA GLU A 103 -14.99 23.51 -4.72
C GLU A 103 -13.73 22.97 -5.40
N THR A 104 -12.82 22.34 -4.64
CA THR A 104 -11.61 21.73 -5.22
C THR A 104 -11.96 20.53 -6.10
N THR A 105 -12.95 19.73 -5.70
CA THR A 105 -13.40 18.56 -6.45
C THR A 105 -14.12 18.97 -7.75
N GLU A 106 -14.98 19.98 -7.71
CA GLU A 106 -15.58 20.55 -8.93
C GLU A 106 -14.52 21.09 -9.89
N LEU A 107 -13.52 21.80 -9.37
CA LEU A 107 -12.40 22.29 -10.18
C LEU A 107 -11.66 21.15 -10.89
N LEU A 108 -11.31 20.10 -10.16
CA LEU A 108 -10.61 18.93 -10.69
C LEU A 108 -11.46 18.24 -11.77
N LEU A 109 -12.72 17.95 -11.46
CA LEU A 109 -13.64 17.28 -12.38
C LEU A 109 -13.92 18.08 -13.64
N ARG A 110 -14.08 19.41 -13.51
CA ARG A 110 -14.27 20.32 -14.67
C ARG A 110 -13.08 20.22 -15.63
N VAL A 111 -11.87 20.19 -15.10
CA VAL A 111 -10.65 20.09 -15.91
C VAL A 111 -10.52 18.74 -16.59
N ILE A 112 -10.74 17.63 -15.84
CA ILE A 112 -10.58 16.29 -16.38
C ILE A 112 -11.69 15.92 -17.39
N MET A 113 -12.94 16.30 -17.09
CA MET A 113 -14.10 15.92 -17.88
C MET A 113 -14.46 16.97 -18.95
N GLU A 114 -13.72 18.08 -19.01
CA GLU A 114 -13.88 19.19 -19.98
C GLU A 114 -15.33 19.71 -20.07
N ARG A 115 -16.06 19.67 -18.96
CA ARG A 115 -17.44 20.13 -18.85
C ARG A 115 -17.72 20.73 -17.47
N ASP A 116 -18.77 21.56 -17.39
CA ASP A 116 -19.22 22.09 -16.10
C ASP A 116 -19.91 20.97 -15.29
N ILE A 117 -19.44 20.76 -14.06
CA ILE A 117 -19.95 19.74 -13.16
C ILE A 117 -20.28 20.41 -11.83
N LYS A 118 -21.45 20.08 -11.29
CA LYS A 118 -21.88 20.50 -9.97
C LYS A 118 -21.95 19.30 -9.05
N VAL A 119 -21.10 19.29 -8.02
CA VAL A 119 -21.02 18.24 -7.01
C VAL A 119 -21.97 18.58 -5.86
N ILE A 120 -22.74 17.59 -5.39
CA ILE A 120 -23.66 17.75 -4.25
C ILE A 120 -23.18 17.03 -3.00
N ASP A 121 -22.32 16.01 -3.14
CA ASP A 121 -21.72 15.28 -2.04
C ASP A 121 -20.30 14.86 -2.41
N VAL A 122 -19.40 14.93 -1.43
CA VAL A 122 -18.02 14.46 -1.59
C VAL A 122 -17.53 13.83 -0.28
N ARG A 123 -16.84 12.70 -0.38
CA ARG A 123 -16.26 11.97 0.75
C ARG A 123 -14.86 11.49 0.41
N GLY A 124 -13.93 11.76 1.30
CA GLY A 124 -12.59 11.13 1.25
C GLY A 124 -12.60 9.78 1.96
N GLN A 125 -11.82 8.84 1.45
CA GLN A 125 -11.65 7.48 2.02
C GLN A 125 -13.00 6.77 2.27
N ASP A 126 -13.90 6.79 1.26
CA ASP A 126 -15.23 6.15 1.36
C ASP A 126 -15.13 4.62 1.20
N GLU A 127 -15.39 3.88 2.28
CA GLU A 127 -15.35 2.42 2.26
C GLU A 127 -16.63 1.85 1.63
N LEU A 128 -16.48 1.14 0.52
CA LEU A 128 -17.51 0.33 -0.10
C LEU A 128 -17.39 -1.13 0.32
N LYS A 129 -18.28 -1.58 1.20
CA LYS A 129 -18.34 -2.97 1.64
C LYS A 129 -18.88 -3.87 0.54
N ASN A 130 -18.21 -5.00 0.32
CA ASN A 130 -18.71 -5.99 -0.61
C ASN A 130 -19.99 -6.64 -0.05
N PRO A 131 -21.08 -6.74 -0.83
CA PRO A 131 -22.32 -7.39 -0.38
C PRO A 131 -22.15 -8.90 -0.17
N VAL A 132 -21.12 -9.52 -0.75
CA VAL A 132 -20.81 -10.94 -0.57
C VAL A 132 -19.92 -11.12 0.65
N ILE A 133 -20.30 -12.01 1.57
CA ILE A 133 -19.51 -12.35 2.77
C ILE A 133 -18.12 -12.87 2.33
N GLY A 134 -17.05 -12.27 2.84
CA GLY A 134 -15.68 -12.60 2.46
C GLY A 134 -15.24 -11.99 1.12
N GLY A 135 -16.11 -11.25 0.44
CA GLY A 135 -15.76 -10.49 -0.75
C GLY A 135 -14.82 -9.31 -0.43
N ARG A 136 -14.02 -8.92 -1.41
CA ARG A 136 -13.07 -7.81 -1.24
C ARG A 136 -13.82 -6.48 -1.14
N CYS A 137 -13.67 -5.76 -0.03
CA CYS A 137 -14.06 -4.35 0.08
C CYS A 137 -13.08 -3.45 -0.67
N ILE A 138 -13.50 -2.24 -0.99
CA ILE A 138 -12.63 -1.19 -1.54
C ILE A 138 -12.83 0.09 -0.75
N THR A 139 -11.81 0.93 -0.75
CA THR A 139 -11.90 2.30 -0.26
C THR A 139 -11.61 3.21 -1.44
N LEU A 140 -12.52 4.15 -1.70
CA LEU A 140 -12.37 5.17 -2.73
C LEU A 140 -11.61 6.34 -2.12
N ASP A 141 -10.54 6.81 -2.77
CA ASP A 141 -9.75 7.93 -2.26
C ASP A 141 -10.60 9.19 -2.17
N VAL A 142 -11.36 9.50 -3.21
CA VAL A 142 -12.40 10.52 -3.23
C VAL A 142 -13.63 10.03 -3.97
N HIS A 143 -14.76 9.99 -3.30
CA HIS A 143 -16.06 9.66 -3.88
C HIS A 143 -16.91 10.91 -3.98
N ALA A 144 -17.27 11.31 -5.19
CA ALA A 144 -18.15 12.45 -5.45
C ALA A 144 -19.47 12.02 -6.08
N ILE A 145 -20.54 12.76 -5.79
CA ILE A 145 -21.85 12.61 -6.43
C ILE A 145 -22.24 13.96 -7.00
N ASP A 146 -22.59 14.00 -8.27
CA ASP A 146 -23.03 15.22 -8.94
C ASP A 146 -24.56 15.45 -8.86
N VAL A 147 -25.03 16.59 -9.36
CA VAL A 147 -26.46 16.96 -9.36
C VAL A 147 -27.34 16.01 -10.18
N ASP A 148 -26.78 15.30 -11.15
CA ASP A 148 -27.47 14.29 -11.97
C ASP A 148 -27.50 12.91 -11.30
N GLY A 149 -26.87 12.78 -10.13
CA GLY A 149 -26.74 11.54 -9.38
C GLY A 149 -25.65 10.61 -9.91
N ARG A 150 -24.72 11.11 -10.73
CA ARG A 150 -23.57 10.33 -11.22
C ARG A 150 -22.59 10.13 -10.09
N HIS A 151 -22.07 8.91 -9.97
CA HIS A 151 -21.04 8.56 -9.00
C HIS A 151 -19.66 8.64 -9.62
N ILE A 152 -18.74 9.33 -8.96
CA ILE A 152 -17.40 9.60 -9.47
C ILE A 152 -16.39 9.21 -8.41
N ASP A 153 -15.54 8.25 -8.76
CA ASP A 153 -14.41 7.77 -7.98
C ASP A 153 -13.14 8.41 -8.54
N ILE A 154 -12.35 9.07 -7.70
CA ILE A 154 -11.09 9.70 -8.08
C ILE A 154 -9.98 9.10 -7.25
N GLU A 155 -9.03 8.45 -7.93
CA GLU A 155 -7.90 7.73 -7.35
C GLU A 155 -6.58 8.33 -7.82
N VAL A 156 -5.60 8.48 -6.94
CA VAL A 156 -4.23 8.82 -7.34
C VAL A 156 -3.32 7.59 -7.25
N GLN A 157 -2.37 7.48 -8.17
CA GLN A 157 -1.45 6.34 -8.21
C GLN A 157 -0.04 6.78 -8.61
N ILE A 158 0.91 6.62 -7.71
CA ILE A 158 2.34 6.85 -8.00
C ILE A 158 2.93 5.63 -8.69
N ASN A 159 2.64 4.41 -8.22
CA ASN A 159 3.24 3.18 -8.69
C ASN A 159 2.42 2.50 -9.80
N ALA A 160 3.12 1.95 -10.80
CA ALA A 160 2.51 1.19 -11.89
C ALA A 160 1.87 -0.13 -11.42
N GLU A 161 2.36 -0.74 -10.35
CA GLU A 161 1.92 -2.07 -9.86
C GLU A 161 0.49 -2.09 -9.32
N GLY A 162 0.03 -1.01 -8.67
CA GLY A 162 -1.36 -0.89 -8.17
C GLY A 162 -2.42 -0.62 -9.25
N SER A 163 -2.01 -0.49 -10.50
CA SER A 163 -2.78 0.11 -11.59
C SER A 163 -3.38 -0.89 -12.58
N HIS A 164 -3.70 -2.11 -12.15
CA HIS A 164 -4.26 -3.09 -13.06
C HIS A 164 -5.65 -2.66 -13.56
N VAL A 165 -5.88 -2.72 -14.88
CA VAL A 165 -7.15 -2.31 -15.52
C VAL A 165 -8.39 -3.00 -14.93
N ARG A 166 -8.23 -4.18 -14.34
CA ARG A 166 -9.32 -4.90 -13.65
C ARG A 166 -9.71 -4.22 -12.33
N ARG A 167 -8.82 -3.41 -11.70
CA ARG A 167 -9.15 -2.62 -10.50
C ARG A 167 -10.21 -1.58 -10.85
N ALA A 168 -10.02 -0.81 -11.93
CA ALA A 168 -11.01 0.17 -12.39
C ALA A 168 -12.39 -0.46 -12.63
N ARG A 169 -12.42 -1.63 -13.33
CA ARG A 169 -13.67 -2.36 -13.53
C ARG A 169 -14.32 -2.80 -12.20
N TYR A 170 -13.51 -3.22 -11.23
CA TYR A 170 -14.03 -3.66 -9.93
C TYR A 170 -14.60 -2.48 -9.14
N HIS A 171 -13.94 -1.31 -9.14
CA HIS A 171 -14.46 -0.07 -8.55
C HIS A 171 -15.80 0.33 -9.16
N SER A 172 -15.90 0.36 -10.50
CA SER A 172 -17.16 0.63 -11.21
C SER A 172 -18.28 -0.33 -10.76
N SER A 173 -18.00 -1.66 -10.71
CA SER A 173 -19.00 -2.66 -10.32
C SER A 173 -19.43 -2.51 -8.84
N MET A 174 -18.54 -2.09 -7.94
CA MET A 174 -18.86 -1.85 -6.54
C MET A 174 -19.72 -0.59 -6.36
N MET A 175 -19.47 0.45 -7.15
CA MET A 175 -20.32 1.64 -7.18
C MET A 175 -21.71 1.32 -7.73
N ASP A 176 -21.81 0.56 -8.84
CA ASP A 176 -23.07 0.14 -9.41
C ASP A 176 -23.91 -0.68 -8.41
N ALA A 177 -23.27 -1.63 -7.71
CA ALA A 177 -23.94 -2.43 -6.67
C ALA A 177 -24.46 -1.59 -5.49
N ARG A 178 -23.88 -0.41 -5.24
CA ARG A 178 -24.31 0.50 -4.18
C ARG A 178 -25.41 1.45 -4.64
N MET A 179 -25.43 1.82 -5.93
CA MET A 179 -26.45 2.71 -6.50
C MET A 179 -27.83 2.05 -6.57
N LEU A 180 -27.89 0.76 -6.90
CA LEU A 180 -29.16 0.06 -7.11
C LEU A 180 -29.55 -0.74 -5.89
N GLN A 181 -30.73 -0.44 -5.33
CA GLN A 181 -31.30 -1.15 -4.21
C GLN A 181 -32.32 -2.21 -4.67
N GLU A 182 -32.67 -3.14 -3.80
CA GLU A 182 -33.70 -4.15 -4.06
C GLU A 182 -35.04 -3.49 -4.44
N GLY A 183 -35.63 -3.94 -5.54
CA GLY A 183 -36.89 -3.43 -6.06
C GLY A 183 -36.77 -2.27 -7.05
N HIS A 184 -35.56 -1.71 -7.27
CA HIS A 184 -35.33 -0.70 -8.27
C HIS A 184 -35.09 -1.29 -9.65
N GLU A 185 -35.41 -0.54 -10.72
CA GLU A 185 -35.19 -0.97 -12.10
C GLU A 185 -33.75 -0.69 -12.53
N PHE A 186 -33.15 -1.56 -13.37
CA PHE A 186 -31.79 -1.38 -13.87
C PHE A 186 -31.57 -0.05 -14.62
N LYS A 187 -32.61 0.51 -15.25
CA LYS A 187 -32.52 1.84 -15.90
C LYS A 187 -32.31 3.01 -14.94
N GLU A 188 -32.45 2.80 -13.62
CA GLU A 188 -32.25 3.81 -12.60
C GLU A 188 -30.77 3.94 -12.19
N ILE A 189 -29.91 2.97 -12.58
CA ILE A 189 -28.46 3.09 -12.40
C ILE A 189 -27.99 4.34 -13.14
N LYS A 190 -27.29 5.20 -12.42
CA LYS A 190 -26.69 6.41 -12.99
C LYS A 190 -25.32 6.12 -13.55
N ASP A 191 -24.81 7.00 -14.40
CA ASP A 191 -23.45 6.89 -14.91
C ASP A 191 -22.44 6.82 -13.76
N SER A 192 -21.43 6.00 -13.93
CA SER A 192 -20.29 5.87 -13.00
C SER A 192 -18.98 6.22 -13.71
N TYR A 193 -18.14 6.99 -13.01
CA TYR A 193 -16.82 7.41 -13.50
C TYR A 193 -15.77 6.93 -12.52
N VAL A 194 -14.79 6.17 -13.02
CA VAL A 194 -13.58 5.81 -12.26
C VAL A 194 -12.41 6.54 -12.89
N ILE A 195 -11.87 7.51 -12.17
CA ILE A 195 -10.81 8.40 -12.63
C ILE A 195 -9.53 8.05 -11.90
N PHE A 196 -8.52 7.55 -12.62
CA PHE A 196 -7.19 7.33 -12.10
C PHE A 196 -6.24 8.44 -12.55
N ILE A 197 -5.64 9.14 -11.62
CA ILE A 197 -4.60 10.15 -11.88
C ILE A 197 -3.25 9.50 -11.58
N TYR A 198 -2.47 9.20 -12.62
CA TYR A 198 -1.16 8.57 -12.48
C TYR A 198 -0.03 9.59 -12.47
N ASP A 199 0.99 9.39 -11.64
CA ASP A 199 2.25 10.15 -11.72
C ASP A 199 3.09 9.78 -12.96
N HIS A 200 2.51 9.10 -13.94
CA HIS A 200 3.14 8.73 -15.21
C HIS A 200 2.09 8.51 -16.31
N ASP A 201 2.52 8.46 -17.56
CA ASP A 201 1.65 8.11 -18.68
C ASP A 201 1.39 6.60 -18.73
N LYS A 202 0.23 6.16 -18.28
CA LYS A 202 -0.20 4.75 -18.24
C LYS A 202 -0.04 4.02 -19.57
N PHE A 203 -0.39 4.68 -20.67
CA PHE A 203 -0.40 4.09 -22.02
C PHE A 203 0.79 4.54 -22.88
N ARG A 204 1.63 5.45 -22.39
CA ARG A 204 2.83 5.94 -23.09
C ARG A 204 2.55 6.52 -24.48
N LYS A 205 1.42 7.24 -24.64
CA LYS A 205 1.05 7.89 -25.91
C LYS A 205 1.13 9.41 -25.85
N GLY A 206 1.52 9.98 -24.70
CA GLY A 206 1.70 11.43 -24.51
C GLY A 206 0.39 12.23 -24.48
N LEU A 207 -0.77 11.56 -24.40
CA LEU A 207 -2.06 12.27 -24.29
C LEU A 207 -2.30 12.75 -22.84
N PRO A 208 -3.09 13.82 -22.66
CA PRO A 208 -3.43 14.33 -21.33
C PRO A 208 -4.24 13.33 -20.52
N PHE A 209 -5.17 12.64 -21.14
CA PHE A 209 -5.96 11.58 -20.54
C PHE A 209 -6.39 10.53 -21.57
N TYR A 210 -6.88 9.40 -21.08
CA TYR A 210 -7.41 8.28 -21.88
C TYR A 210 -8.78 7.92 -21.33
N HIS A 211 -9.83 8.13 -22.13
CA HIS A 211 -11.19 7.78 -21.79
C HIS A 211 -11.53 6.41 -22.37
N ILE A 212 -11.91 5.47 -21.53
CA ILE A 212 -12.23 4.09 -21.87
C ILE A 212 -13.73 3.88 -21.72
N GLN A 213 -14.36 3.40 -22.80
CA GLN A 213 -15.76 3.03 -22.88
C GLN A 213 -15.90 1.69 -23.59
N ARG A 214 -17.04 1.02 -23.41
CA ARG A 214 -17.39 -0.19 -24.15
C ARG A 214 -17.89 0.14 -25.54
N ARG A 215 -17.66 -0.76 -26.49
CA ARG A 215 -18.11 -0.65 -27.88
C ARG A 215 -18.73 -1.95 -28.34
N VAL A 216 -19.63 -1.86 -29.30
CA VAL A 216 -20.15 -3.01 -30.05
C VAL A 216 -19.09 -3.36 -31.11
N ASP A 217 -18.49 -4.55 -31.02
CA ASP A 217 -17.34 -4.93 -31.85
C ASP A 217 -17.68 -4.96 -33.33
N GLU A 218 -18.91 -5.38 -33.69
CA GLU A 218 -19.35 -5.52 -35.07
C GLU A 218 -19.59 -4.18 -35.77
N THR A 219 -20.02 -3.15 -35.05
CA THR A 219 -20.36 -1.82 -35.61
C THR A 219 -19.37 -0.73 -35.29
N GLY A 220 -18.56 -0.93 -34.23
CA GLY A 220 -17.65 0.08 -33.69
C GLY A 220 -18.36 1.22 -32.90
N GLU A 221 -19.68 1.14 -32.74
CA GLU A 221 -20.47 2.13 -32.01
C GLU A 221 -20.25 2.05 -30.49
N ALA A 222 -20.41 3.17 -29.78
CA ALA A 222 -20.39 3.18 -28.33
C ALA A 222 -21.56 2.36 -27.77
N PHE A 223 -21.31 1.59 -26.71
CA PHE A 223 -22.35 0.78 -26.07
C PHE A 223 -23.27 1.60 -25.15
N GLU A 224 -22.81 2.78 -24.73
CA GLU A 224 -23.57 3.78 -23.95
C GLU A 224 -24.21 3.23 -22.67
N ASP A 225 -23.48 2.37 -21.95
CA ASP A 225 -23.95 1.77 -20.70
C ASP A 225 -23.71 2.63 -19.44
N GLY A 226 -23.21 3.85 -19.62
CA GLY A 226 -22.96 4.79 -18.53
C GLY A 226 -21.73 4.49 -17.67
N SER A 227 -20.94 3.46 -18.01
CA SER A 227 -19.71 3.11 -17.29
C SER A 227 -18.48 3.71 -17.95
N HIS A 228 -17.79 4.61 -17.23
CA HIS A 228 -16.65 5.36 -17.76
C HIS A 228 -15.41 5.13 -16.91
N ILE A 229 -14.26 4.92 -17.56
CA ILE A 229 -12.96 4.87 -16.90
C ILE A 229 -12.06 5.91 -17.56
N ILE A 230 -11.43 6.78 -16.76
CA ILE A 230 -10.53 7.82 -17.24
C ILE A 230 -9.16 7.63 -16.59
N TYR A 231 -8.11 7.58 -17.41
CA TYR A 231 -6.73 7.58 -16.93
C TYR A 231 -6.09 8.91 -17.26
N VAL A 232 -5.73 9.72 -16.26
CA VAL A 232 -5.07 11.01 -16.41
C VAL A 232 -3.55 10.81 -16.35
N ASN A 233 -2.86 11.43 -17.28
CA ASN A 233 -1.40 11.42 -17.37
C ASN A 233 -0.81 12.56 -16.52
N GLY A 234 -0.33 12.27 -15.34
CA GLY A 234 0.28 13.25 -14.43
C GLY A 234 1.59 13.86 -14.94
N ARG A 235 2.23 13.25 -15.95
CA ARG A 235 3.43 13.80 -16.61
C ARG A 235 3.12 14.60 -17.87
N TYR A 236 1.85 14.90 -18.10
CA TYR A 236 1.47 15.73 -19.22
C TYR A 236 1.85 17.21 -18.99
N GLU A 237 2.63 17.79 -19.92
CA GLU A 237 3.21 19.14 -19.82
C GLU A 237 2.54 20.16 -20.76
N GLY A 238 1.35 19.86 -21.30
CA GLY A 238 0.60 20.76 -22.15
C GLY A 238 0.31 22.13 -21.51
N ASN A 239 0.04 23.13 -22.35
CA ASN A 239 -0.31 24.48 -21.88
C ASN A 239 -1.81 24.68 -21.64
N ASP A 240 -2.60 23.61 -21.72
CA ASP A 240 -4.02 23.54 -21.40
C ASP A 240 -4.28 23.41 -19.88
N ASP A 241 -5.55 23.30 -19.51
CA ASP A 241 -5.96 23.24 -18.11
C ASP A 241 -5.46 21.98 -17.41
N ILE A 242 -5.44 20.82 -18.09
CA ILE A 242 -4.92 19.57 -17.54
C ILE A 242 -3.42 19.68 -17.28
N GLY A 243 -2.64 20.19 -18.24
CA GLY A 243 -1.20 20.36 -18.06
C GLY A 243 -0.87 21.36 -16.93
N ARG A 244 -1.66 22.42 -16.77
CA ARG A 244 -1.53 23.35 -15.62
C ARG A 244 -1.83 22.66 -14.30
N MET A 245 -2.91 21.89 -14.24
CA MET A 245 -3.33 21.16 -13.03
C MET A 245 -2.30 20.08 -12.65
N MET A 246 -1.80 19.33 -13.61
CA MET A 246 -0.78 18.30 -13.31
C MET A 246 0.53 18.92 -12.82
N ARG A 247 0.91 20.09 -13.30
CA ARG A 247 2.05 20.83 -12.71
C ARG A 247 1.78 21.24 -11.26
N ASP A 248 0.56 21.68 -10.93
CA ASP A 248 0.16 21.99 -9.56
C ASP A 248 0.17 20.73 -8.67
N PHE A 249 -0.24 19.58 -9.17
CA PHE A 249 -0.19 18.30 -8.46
C PHE A 249 1.21 17.90 -7.99
N HIS A 250 2.25 18.30 -8.71
CA HIS A 250 3.65 18.02 -8.35
C HIS A 250 4.25 19.01 -7.34
N GLN A 251 3.54 20.10 -7.01
CA GLN A 251 4.08 21.07 -6.07
C GLN A 251 3.91 20.62 -4.63
N CYS A 252 5.01 20.64 -3.88
CA CYS A 252 4.98 20.37 -2.43
C CYS A 252 4.72 21.64 -1.60
N ARG A 253 4.90 22.83 -2.17
CA ARG A 253 4.71 24.13 -1.49
C ARG A 253 3.48 24.83 -2.00
N PRO A 254 2.54 25.24 -1.12
CA PRO A 254 1.30 25.89 -1.54
C PRO A 254 1.50 27.14 -2.41
N GLU A 255 2.53 27.93 -2.13
CA GLU A 255 2.85 29.17 -2.87
C GLU A 255 3.33 28.91 -4.32
N GLN A 256 3.71 27.68 -4.65
CA GLN A 256 4.11 27.27 -6.00
C GLN A 256 2.91 26.78 -6.85
N ILE A 257 1.79 26.48 -6.20
CA ILE A 257 0.54 26.07 -6.86
C ILE A 257 -0.10 27.30 -7.52
N LYS A 258 -0.38 27.21 -8.83
CA LYS A 258 -0.93 28.31 -9.62
C LYS A 258 -2.43 28.48 -9.47
N SER A 259 -3.15 27.39 -9.27
CA SER A 259 -4.57 27.43 -8.94
C SER A 259 -4.78 28.00 -7.54
N GLU A 260 -5.45 29.14 -7.43
CA GLU A 260 -5.70 29.77 -6.13
C GLU A 260 -6.55 28.88 -5.20
N THR A 261 -7.54 28.19 -5.75
CA THR A 261 -8.39 27.25 -5.00
C THR A 261 -7.57 26.08 -4.44
N LEU A 262 -6.72 25.45 -5.25
CA LEU A 262 -5.84 24.37 -4.79
C LEU A 262 -4.79 24.86 -3.81
N SER A 263 -4.15 26.01 -4.09
CA SER A 263 -3.14 26.61 -3.21
C SER A 263 -3.70 26.85 -1.80
N LYS A 264 -4.90 27.45 -1.70
CA LYS A 264 -5.58 27.69 -0.41
C LYS A 264 -5.90 26.38 0.33
N ALA A 265 -6.41 25.38 -0.38
CA ALA A 265 -6.76 24.09 0.21
C ALA A 265 -5.52 23.33 0.70
N VAL A 266 -4.44 23.29 -0.10
CA VAL A 266 -3.18 22.66 0.31
C VAL A 266 -2.54 23.41 1.49
N ALA A 267 -2.54 24.76 1.47
CA ALA A 267 -2.03 25.58 2.57
C ALA A 267 -2.80 25.32 3.88
N TYR A 268 -4.12 25.12 3.81
CA TYR A 268 -4.94 24.79 4.98
C TYR A 268 -4.42 23.53 5.69
N TYR A 269 -4.19 22.44 4.96
CA TYR A 269 -3.74 21.17 5.53
C TYR A 269 -2.24 21.11 5.85
N LYS A 270 -1.41 21.92 5.19
CA LYS A 270 0.04 21.91 5.41
C LYS A 270 0.52 22.93 6.44
N GLU A 271 -0.14 24.09 6.54
CA GLU A 271 0.41 25.23 7.28
C GLU A 271 -0.54 25.79 8.34
N LYS A 272 -1.85 25.43 8.30
CA LYS A 272 -2.88 26.06 9.14
C LYS A 272 -3.62 25.04 10.01
N GLU A 273 -4.88 25.33 10.26
CA GLU A 273 -5.75 24.58 11.18
C GLU A 273 -5.95 23.13 10.79
N GLY A 274 -5.91 22.81 9.49
CA GLY A 274 -6.01 21.45 8.96
C GLY A 274 -4.78 20.57 9.21
N ARG A 275 -3.62 21.13 9.63
CA ARG A 275 -2.38 20.37 9.83
C ARG A 275 -2.52 19.28 10.89
N GLY A 276 -3.37 19.48 11.88
CA GLY A 276 -3.69 18.45 12.88
C GLY A 276 -4.35 17.22 12.26
N ALA A 277 -5.34 17.42 11.38
CA ALA A 277 -6.01 16.35 10.65
C ALA A 277 -5.04 15.63 9.70
N MET A 278 -4.18 16.37 9.00
CA MET A 278 -3.14 15.79 8.15
C MET A 278 -2.14 14.94 8.94
N SER A 279 -1.69 15.43 10.10
CA SER A 279 -0.78 14.67 10.97
C SER A 279 -1.42 13.38 11.47
N GLU A 280 -2.71 13.40 11.80
CA GLU A 280 -3.45 12.21 12.23
C GLU A 280 -3.62 11.22 11.08
N ALA A 281 -3.96 11.66 9.87
CA ALA A 281 -4.06 10.82 8.69
C ALA A 281 -2.73 10.11 8.39
N VAL A 282 -1.60 10.82 8.47
CA VAL A 282 -0.26 10.24 8.29
C VAL A 282 0.05 9.20 9.37
N ARG A 283 -0.32 9.44 10.63
CA ARG A 283 -0.13 8.47 11.72
C ARG A 283 -0.96 7.22 11.51
N GLN A 284 -2.23 7.36 11.15
CA GLN A 284 -3.13 6.23 10.89
C GLN A 284 -2.61 5.37 9.73
N TYR A 285 -2.23 6.00 8.62
CA TYR A 285 -1.63 5.31 7.49
C TYR A 285 -0.37 4.51 7.89
N ALA A 286 0.54 5.13 8.65
CA ALA A 286 1.74 4.45 9.13
C ALA A 286 1.43 3.26 10.05
N MET A 287 0.39 3.36 10.90
CA MET A 287 -0.05 2.26 11.76
C MET A 287 -0.67 1.11 10.96
N GLU A 288 -1.49 1.40 9.97
CA GLU A 288 -2.10 0.39 9.10
C GLU A 288 -1.05 -0.34 8.28
N TYR A 289 -0.12 0.39 7.67
CA TYR A 289 0.99 -0.19 6.93
C TYR A 289 1.86 -1.09 7.82
N ALA A 290 2.20 -0.65 9.03
CA ALA A 290 2.96 -1.46 9.99
C ALA A 290 2.21 -2.74 10.37
N LYS A 291 0.89 -2.69 10.49
CA LYS A 291 0.02 -3.85 10.79
C LYS A 291 -0.01 -4.84 9.62
N GLU A 292 -0.12 -4.36 8.40
CA GLU A 292 -0.09 -5.21 7.19
C GLU A 292 1.26 -5.87 7.01
N TYR A 293 2.34 -5.11 7.12
CA TYR A 293 3.71 -5.62 7.05
C TYR A 293 3.97 -6.71 8.11
N ALA A 294 3.53 -6.48 9.35
CA ALA A 294 3.66 -7.47 10.41
C ALA A 294 2.88 -8.77 10.12
N LYS A 295 1.71 -8.68 9.49
CA LYS A 295 0.93 -9.86 9.08
C LYS A 295 1.63 -10.64 7.96
N GLU A 296 2.13 -9.95 6.95
CA GLU A 296 2.83 -10.55 5.82
C GLU A 296 4.11 -11.26 6.28
N TYR A 297 4.92 -10.58 7.10
CA TYR A 297 6.10 -11.16 7.72
C TYR A 297 5.79 -12.39 8.58
N ALA A 298 4.74 -12.33 9.41
CA ALA A 298 4.32 -13.46 10.23
C ALA A 298 3.89 -14.66 9.38
N LYS A 299 3.27 -14.42 8.23
CA LYS A 299 2.87 -15.46 7.28
C LYS A 299 4.11 -16.11 6.63
N GLU A 300 5.03 -15.31 6.09
CA GLU A 300 6.28 -15.79 5.48
C GLU A 300 7.11 -16.60 6.49
N TYR A 301 7.31 -16.06 7.69
CA TYR A 301 8.01 -16.75 8.76
C TYR A 301 7.32 -18.07 9.15
N GLY A 302 5.99 -18.09 9.21
CA GLY A 302 5.21 -19.30 9.48
C GLY A 302 5.39 -20.38 8.39
N GLU A 303 5.43 -19.98 7.13
CA GLU A 303 5.69 -20.87 5.99
C GLU A 303 7.12 -21.41 6.02
N GLU A 304 8.12 -20.58 6.32
CA GLU A 304 9.52 -21.01 6.47
C GLU A 304 9.68 -22.01 7.61
N GLN A 305 9.10 -21.76 8.78
CA GLN A 305 9.15 -22.68 9.92
C GLN A 305 8.45 -24.00 9.61
N LYS A 306 7.33 -23.96 8.90
CA LYS A 306 6.64 -25.17 8.44
C LYS A 306 7.50 -25.98 7.48
N GLN A 307 8.15 -25.35 6.51
CA GLN A 307 9.05 -26.03 5.58
C GLN A 307 10.29 -26.63 6.30
N ALA A 308 10.86 -25.86 7.22
CA ALA A 308 11.96 -26.36 8.06
C ALA A 308 11.55 -27.56 8.89
N GLY A 309 10.35 -27.53 9.52
CA GLY A 309 9.80 -28.65 10.27
C GLY A 309 9.52 -29.89 9.43
N ILE A 310 8.99 -29.73 8.21
CA ILE A 310 8.81 -30.86 7.26
C ILE A 310 10.14 -31.45 6.89
N LYS A 311 11.13 -30.66 6.52
CA LYS A 311 12.48 -31.14 6.17
C LYS A 311 13.17 -31.85 7.33
N GLN A 312 13.00 -31.34 8.55
CA GLN A 312 13.51 -31.98 9.75
C GLN A 312 12.81 -33.32 10.00
N GLY A 313 11.50 -33.41 9.81
CA GLY A 313 10.73 -34.65 9.92
C GLY A 313 11.15 -35.70 8.88
N GLU A 314 11.38 -35.29 7.63
CA GLU A 314 11.92 -36.14 6.56
C GLU A 314 13.33 -36.70 6.92
N ASN A 315 14.19 -35.85 7.48
CA ASN A 315 15.51 -36.26 7.94
C ASN A 315 15.42 -37.30 9.08
N TYR A 316 14.57 -37.05 10.07
CA TYR A 316 14.39 -37.97 11.18
C TYR A 316 13.81 -39.32 10.74
N MET A 317 12.87 -39.31 9.78
CA MET A 317 12.39 -40.54 9.16
C MET A 317 13.51 -41.30 8.44
N LEU A 318 14.38 -40.60 7.72
CA LEU A 318 15.52 -41.20 7.04
C LEU A 318 16.53 -41.77 8.03
N TYR A 319 16.80 -41.09 9.16
CA TYR A 319 17.68 -41.57 10.24
C TYR A 319 17.13 -42.85 10.89
N SER A 320 15.80 -42.92 11.11
CA SER A 320 15.16 -44.14 11.61
C SER A 320 15.38 -45.31 10.67
N LEU A 321 15.16 -45.13 9.36
CA LEU A 321 15.34 -46.16 8.35
C LEU A 321 16.81 -46.65 8.27
N VAL A 322 17.78 -45.76 8.50
CA VAL A 322 19.20 -46.13 8.56
C VAL A 322 19.48 -46.93 9.83
N GLN A 323 18.97 -46.49 10.98
CA GLN A 323 19.14 -47.17 12.26
C GLN A 323 18.52 -48.58 12.26
N ASP A 324 17.36 -48.73 11.61
CA ASP A 324 16.64 -50.01 11.49
C ASP A 324 17.24 -50.95 10.44
N GLY A 325 18.21 -50.43 9.64
CA GLY A 325 18.89 -51.20 8.60
C GLY A 325 18.13 -51.32 7.28
N ASP A 326 17.02 -50.59 7.13
CA ASP A 326 16.19 -50.59 5.92
C ASP A 326 16.83 -49.82 4.76
N ILE A 327 17.68 -48.83 5.05
CA ILE A 327 18.47 -48.08 4.09
C ILE A 327 19.93 -48.04 4.53
N ASN A 328 20.87 -48.30 3.59
CA ASN A 328 22.29 -48.20 3.93
C ASN A 328 22.72 -46.71 4.05
N PRO A 329 23.76 -46.44 4.88
CA PRO A 329 24.23 -45.08 5.17
C PRO A 329 24.66 -44.31 3.93
N GLU A 330 25.28 -44.95 2.92
CA GLU A 330 25.74 -44.30 1.69
C GLU A 330 24.55 -43.77 0.87
N LYS A 331 23.48 -44.58 0.79
CA LYS A 331 22.27 -44.19 0.08
C LYS A 331 21.52 -43.07 0.79
N ALA A 332 21.52 -43.06 2.13
CA ALA A 332 20.92 -41.99 2.93
C ALA A 332 21.70 -40.67 2.80
N ALA A 333 23.05 -40.77 2.91
CA ALA A 333 23.94 -39.63 2.73
C ALA A 333 23.78 -39.00 1.33
N GLY A 334 23.71 -39.86 0.27
CA GLY A 334 23.45 -39.39 -1.09
C GLY A 334 22.09 -38.68 -1.28
N ARG A 335 21.04 -39.09 -0.54
CA ARG A 335 19.73 -38.37 -0.58
C ARG A 335 19.77 -37.02 0.07
N LEU A 336 20.61 -36.83 1.09
CA LEU A 336 20.79 -35.57 1.79
C LEU A 336 21.87 -34.68 1.15
N GLU A 337 22.56 -35.19 0.11
CA GLU A 337 23.70 -34.54 -0.55
C GLU A 337 24.85 -34.20 0.41
N ILE A 338 25.11 -35.09 1.39
CA ILE A 338 26.17 -34.99 2.39
C ILE A 338 27.07 -36.21 2.38
N THR A 339 28.16 -36.15 3.11
CA THR A 339 29.05 -37.32 3.32
C THR A 339 28.50 -38.28 4.38
N VAL A 340 28.94 -39.54 4.37
CA VAL A 340 28.53 -40.51 5.37
C VAL A 340 28.99 -40.12 6.78
N ASP A 341 30.14 -39.44 6.90
CA ASP A 341 30.61 -38.94 8.20
C ASP A 341 29.76 -37.81 8.74
N GLU A 342 29.31 -36.89 7.87
CA GLU A 342 28.34 -35.84 8.23
C GLU A 342 26.99 -36.46 8.61
N LEU A 343 26.50 -37.46 7.88
CA LEU A 343 25.28 -38.16 8.25
C LEU A 343 25.40 -38.80 9.64
N ARG A 344 26.54 -39.45 9.95
CA ARG A 344 26.80 -40.04 11.27
C ARG A 344 26.76 -39.01 12.38
N HIS A 345 27.34 -37.84 12.14
CA HIS A 345 27.33 -36.73 13.09
C HIS A 345 25.89 -36.22 13.34
N LEU A 346 25.13 -35.92 12.27
CA LEU A 346 23.76 -35.45 12.35
C LEU A 346 22.81 -36.48 13.00
N MET A 347 22.96 -37.76 12.69
CA MET A 347 22.20 -38.83 13.34
C MET A 347 22.49 -38.88 14.84
N SER A 348 23.78 -38.79 15.22
CA SER A 348 24.19 -38.80 16.63
C SER A 348 23.63 -37.60 17.40
N GLU A 349 23.68 -36.40 16.83
CA GLU A 349 23.07 -35.19 17.44
C GLU A 349 21.55 -35.34 17.60
N ALA A 350 20.87 -35.99 16.66
CA ALA A 350 19.45 -36.26 16.68
C ALA A 350 19.06 -37.48 17.56
N GLY A 351 20.05 -38.20 18.18
CA GLY A 351 19.81 -39.36 19.05
C GLY A 351 19.66 -40.68 18.33
N TYR A 352 20.02 -40.76 17.06
CA TYR A 352 20.02 -42.00 16.25
C TYR A 352 21.41 -42.59 16.13
N GLN A 353 21.50 -43.92 15.91
CA GLN A 353 22.76 -44.61 15.74
C GLN A 353 22.84 -45.38 14.42
N ILE A 354 24.01 -45.40 13.78
CA ILE A 354 24.25 -46.27 12.65
C ILE A 354 24.61 -47.67 13.18
N PRO A 355 23.96 -48.77 12.71
CA PRO A 355 24.27 -50.14 13.14
C PRO A 355 25.73 -50.49 12.87
N THR A 356 26.39 -51.08 13.87
CA THR A 356 27.75 -51.60 13.73
C THR A 356 27.68 -52.90 12.94
N GLY A 357 27.92 -52.84 11.62
CA GLY A 357 27.92 -54.01 10.75
C GLY A 357 27.25 -53.81 9.38
N ALA A 358 26.91 -52.59 9.01
CA ALA A 358 26.42 -52.25 7.67
C ALA A 358 27.56 -51.68 6.81
#